data_fe772e79651742c7b866f4bea7a710d6
#
_entry.id   fe772e79651742c7b866f4bea7a710d6
#
_cell.length_a   1.000
_cell.length_b   1.000
_cell.length_c   1.000
_cell.angle_alpha   90.00
_cell.angle_beta   90.00
_cell.angle_gamma   90.00
#
_symmetry.space_group_name_H-M   'P 1'
#
loop_
_entity.id
_entity.type
_entity.pdbx_description
1 polymer ?
#
loop_
_entity_poly.entity_id
_entity_poly.type
_entity_poly.pdbx_seq_one_letter_code
_entity_poly.pdbx_strand_id
1 'polypeptide(L)'
;MNAAAKPGWMLGPARGPLAPDVSKRIDVLRIVLIGLIVLAHGARGVTVRIDGTGAGTALMLEILNGHVDFVAVPLFFTISGFLFLRKFELSLAAYGGMLRKKFVSLLIPYVLFNAWLVLWFYFVGSIEVMGSWNFIVSEGLFTKTLGLGTAPINYPLWFLRDLLVVFLLSPVLLLFFKEAPGVGLITLFVLWAGVNPLPYTYYGDFFAFYLGGYLARTRLPLEGVSWWQRAGSLLFVILTAVLVWHQPLGITDESVRNVLFKCNLLLGLVFFWRMSAFRIVRDNFLLHRMARHSFFVYLAHEPTVSIFQTRLLAVWRPVDDLQQIAFYWISGLAVIVFLWIVAELISRVAPALYAVMTGSRRPSKSGNG
;
A
#
# COMPACT_ATOMS: atom_id res chain seq x y z
N MET A 1 6.47 46.30 -14.90
CA MET A 1 7.35 45.10 -15.09
C MET A 1 6.46 43.88 -15.02
N ASN A 2 6.14 43.27 -16.15
CA ASN A 2 5.35 42.04 -16.21
C ASN A 2 6.20 40.90 -15.62
N ALA A 3 5.74 40.30 -14.53
CA ALA A 3 6.31 39.06 -14.03
C ALA A 3 6.11 38.01 -15.13
N ALA A 4 7.18 37.63 -15.83
CA ALA A 4 7.16 36.59 -16.83
C ALA A 4 6.51 35.34 -16.22
N ALA A 5 5.45 34.83 -16.86
CA ALA A 5 4.79 33.61 -16.43
C ALA A 5 5.83 32.49 -16.35
N LYS A 6 6.06 31.95 -15.15
CA LYS A 6 7.00 30.83 -14.96
C LYS A 6 6.59 29.69 -15.89
N PRO A 7 7.52 29.04 -16.58
CA PRO A 7 7.22 27.91 -17.44
C PRO A 7 6.39 26.87 -16.70
N GLY A 8 5.42 26.23 -17.36
CA GLY A 8 4.46 25.30 -16.74
C GLY A 8 5.08 24.06 -16.06
N TRP A 9 6.37 23.79 -16.28
CA TRP A 9 7.16 22.75 -15.61
C TRP A 9 7.75 23.21 -14.26
N MET A 10 7.72 24.52 -13.93
CA MET A 10 8.11 25.00 -12.61
C MET A 10 6.99 24.74 -11.62
N LEU A 11 7.33 24.03 -10.55
CA LEU A 11 6.40 23.71 -9.48
C LEU A 11 5.91 25.00 -8.78
N GLY A 12 4.60 25.12 -8.62
CA GLY A 12 3.98 26.22 -7.89
C GLY A 12 4.28 26.15 -6.37
N PRO A 13 3.92 27.20 -5.61
CA PRO A 13 4.03 27.17 -4.15
C PRO A 13 3.19 26.06 -3.56
N ALA A 14 3.52 25.64 -2.32
CA ALA A 14 2.74 24.68 -1.58
C ALA A 14 1.25 25.08 -1.53
N ARG A 15 0.35 24.16 -1.82
CA ARG A 15 -1.10 24.43 -1.83
C ARG A 15 -1.62 24.55 -0.39
N GLY A 16 -2.66 25.37 -0.19
CA GLY A 16 -3.42 25.50 1.04
C GLY A 16 -4.05 24.17 1.54
N PRO A 17 -5.03 24.15 2.45
CA PRO A 17 -5.70 22.93 2.92
C PRO A 17 -6.18 22.03 1.77
N LEU A 18 -6.28 20.72 2.01
CA LEU A 18 -6.88 19.79 1.05
C LEU A 18 -8.35 20.15 0.82
N ALA A 19 -8.79 20.14 -0.44
CA ALA A 19 -10.21 20.18 -0.73
C ALA A 19 -10.92 19.01 -0.03
N PRO A 20 -12.10 19.21 0.56
CA PRO A 20 -12.82 18.17 1.28
C PRO A 20 -13.06 16.92 0.43
N ASP A 21 -13.34 17.08 -0.86
CA ASP A 21 -13.53 15.98 -1.82
C ASP A 21 -12.26 15.11 -1.94
N VAL A 22 -11.10 15.73 -2.11
CA VAL A 22 -9.80 15.04 -2.20
C VAL A 22 -9.47 14.30 -0.91
N SER A 23 -9.77 14.90 0.26
CA SER A 23 -9.56 14.27 1.56
C SER A 23 -10.41 13.00 1.72
N LYS A 24 -11.71 13.09 1.40
CA LYS A 24 -12.64 11.94 1.43
C LYS A 24 -12.17 10.81 0.54
N ARG A 25 -11.73 11.13 -0.69
CA ARG A 25 -11.22 10.16 -1.66
C ARG A 25 -9.97 9.43 -1.13
N ILE A 26 -9.04 10.16 -0.54
CA ILE A 26 -7.84 9.56 0.08
C ILE A 26 -8.22 8.63 1.23
N ASP A 27 -9.18 9.03 2.08
CA ASP A 27 -9.60 8.19 3.22
C ASP A 27 -10.24 6.87 2.75
N VAL A 28 -11.12 6.92 1.76
CA VAL A 28 -11.72 5.72 1.20
C VAL A 28 -10.69 4.85 0.47
N LEU A 29 -9.78 5.46 -0.28
CA LEU A 29 -8.70 4.70 -0.95
C LEU A 29 -7.87 3.91 0.06
N ARG A 30 -7.57 4.44 1.24
CA ARG A 30 -6.80 3.71 2.25
C ARG A 30 -7.42 2.38 2.61
N ILE A 31 -8.72 2.33 2.88
CA ILE A 31 -9.36 1.06 3.26
C ILE A 31 -9.51 0.11 2.06
N VAL A 32 -9.81 0.64 0.88
CA VAL A 32 -9.91 -0.18 -0.35
C VAL A 32 -8.57 -0.84 -0.67
N LEU A 33 -7.47 -0.07 -0.65
CA LEU A 33 -6.14 -0.57 -0.96
C LEU A 33 -5.65 -1.58 0.10
N ILE A 34 -5.95 -1.35 1.38
CA ILE A 34 -5.64 -2.32 2.44
C ILE A 34 -6.48 -3.58 2.26
N GLY A 35 -7.74 -3.45 1.86
CA GLY A 35 -8.57 -4.61 1.51
C GLY A 35 -7.95 -5.45 0.40
N LEU A 36 -7.43 -4.82 -0.66
CA LEU A 36 -6.70 -5.52 -1.72
C LEU A 36 -5.45 -6.23 -1.21
N ILE A 37 -4.66 -5.58 -0.34
CA ILE A 37 -3.46 -6.20 0.27
C ILE A 37 -3.85 -7.44 1.10
N VAL A 38 -4.91 -7.36 1.91
CA VAL A 38 -5.38 -8.50 2.71
C VAL A 38 -5.83 -9.64 1.80
N LEU A 39 -6.56 -9.34 0.73
CA LEU A 39 -6.99 -10.32 -0.27
C LEU A 39 -5.79 -10.94 -0.99
N ALA A 40 -4.79 -10.15 -1.39
CA ALA A 40 -3.56 -10.65 -2.00
C ALA A 40 -2.85 -11.69 -1.12
N HIS A 41 -2.75 -11.41 0.18
CA HIS A 41 -2.18 -12.38 1.12
C HIS A 41 -3.07 -13.60 1.31
N GLY A 42 -4.38 -13.43 1.21
CA GLY A 42 -5.36 -14.52 1.21
C GLY A 42 -5.24 -15.47 0.02
N ALA A 43 -4.72 -15.03 -1.12
CA ALA A 43 -4.52 -15.88 -2.30
C ALA A 43 -3.60 -17.08 -2.03
N ARG A 44 -2.59 -16.92 -1.17
CA ARG A 44 -1.70 -18.02 -0.78
C ARG A 44 -2.43 -19.19 -0.14
N GLY A 45 -3.50 -18.94 0.61
CA GLY A 45 -4.32 -20.01 1.17
C GLY A 45 -4.98 -20.88 0.11
N VAL A 46 -5.33 -20.29 -1.04
CA VAL A 46 -5.91 -21.02 -2.17
C VAL A 46 -4.83 -21.75 -2.97
N THR A 47 -3.75 -21.06 -3.34
CA THR A 47 -2.73 -21.60 -4.26
C THR A 47 -1.78 -22.61 -3.63
N VAL A 48 -1.55 -22.53 -2.31
CA VAL A 48 -0.55 -23.37 -1.61
C VAL A 48 -1.21 -24.48 -0.81
N ARG A 49 -2.43 -24.27 -0.32
CA ARG A 49 -3.08 -25.17 0.66
C ARG A 49 -4.22 -25.99 0.09
N ILE A 50 -4.67 -25.70 -1.12
CA ILE A 50 -5.73 -26.46 -1.81
C ILE A 50 -5.09 -27.25 -2.93
N ASP A 51 -5.36 -28.55 -2.97
CA ASP A 51 -4.87 -29.44 -4.01
C ASP A 51 -5.58 -29.13 -5.34
N GLY A 52 -4.85 -28.57 -6.28
CA GLY A 52 -5.35 -28.23 -7.61
C GLY A 52 -6.18 -26.94 -7.62
N THR A 53 -5.67 -25.91 -8.28
CA THR A 53 -6.42 -24.68 -8.52
C THR A 53 -7.22 -24.81 -9.81
N GLY A 54 -8.53 -24.63 -9.75
CA GLY A 54 -9.40 -24.65 -10.91
C GLY A 54 -9.11 -23.49 -11.88
N ALA A 55 -9.48 -23.64 -13.15
CA ALA A 55 -9.15 -22.67 -14.19
C ALA A 55 -9.79 -21.29 -13.95
N GLY A 56 -11.04 -21.25 -13.46
CA GLY A 56 -11.72 -20.00 -13.12
C GLY A 56 -11.09 -19.30 -11.91
N THR A 57 -10.68 -20.06 -10.90
CA THR A 57 -9.96 -19.56 -9.75
C THR A 57 -8.60 -19.02 -10.16
N ALA A 58 -7.85 -19.72 -10.99
CA ALA A 58 -6.56 -19.29 -11.50
C ALA A 58 -6.68 -17.96 -12.27
N LEU A 59 -7.67 -17.85 -13.16
CA LEU A 59 -7.94 -16.61 -13.90
C LEU A 59 -8.32 -15.45 -12.99
N MET A 60 -9.17 -15.68 -12.00
CA MET A 60 -9.53 -14.66 -11.01
C MET A 60 -8.29 -14.17 -10.24
N LEU A 61 -7.46 -15.10 -9.76
CA LEU A 61 -6.24 -14.77 -9.03
C LEU A 61 -5.23 -14.05 -9.92
N GLU A 62 -5.07 -14.45 -11.18
CA GLU A 62 -4.20 -13.74 -12.13
C GLU A 62 -4.64 -12.30 -12.34
N ILE A 63 -5.93 -12.03 -12.50
CA ILE A 63 -6.47 -10.67 -12.63
C ILE A 63 -6.25 -9.87 -11.33
N LEU A 64 -6.69 -10.42 -10.21
CA LEU A 64 -6.68 -9.69 -8.93
C LEU A 64 -5.27 -9.58 -8.36
N ASN A 65 -4.59 -10.71 -8.19
CA ASN A 65 -3.31 -10.78 -7.49
C ASN A 65 -2.10 -10.62 -8.43
N GLY A 66 -2.30 -10.83 -9.74
CA GLY A 66 -1.27 -10.54 -10.75
C GLY A 66 -1.20 -9.08 -11.17
N HIS A 67 -2.31 -8.35 -11.11
CA HIS A 67 -2.39 -7.02 -11.72
C HIS A 67 -3.08 -5.94 -10.87
N VAL A 68 -4.22 -6.25 -10.24
CA VAL A 68 -5.04 -5.22 -9.58
C VAL A 68 -4.46 -4.81 -8.23
N ASP A 69 -4.07 -5.74 -7.39
CA ASP A 69 -3.56 -5.46 -6.04
C ASP A 69 -2.13 -4.90 -6.04
N PHE A 70 -1.33 -5.21 -7.07
CA PHE A 70 -0.01 -4.60 -7.25
C PHE A 70 -0.05 -3.07 -7.32
N VAL A 71 -1.20 -2.48 -7.69
CA VAL A 71 -1.39 -1.03 -7.69
C VAL A 71 -1.44 -0.44 -6.27
N ALA A 72 -1.79 -1.25 -5.26
CA ALA A 72 -2.03 -0.76 -3.91
C ALA A 72 -0.80 -0.09 -3.30
N VAL A 73 0.36 -0.73 -3.37
CA VAL A 73 1.61 -0.22 -2.76
C VAL A 73 2.09 1.06 -3.45
N PRO A 74 2.26 1.13 -4.78
CA PRO A 74 2.62 2.37 -5.48
C PRO A 74 1.63 3.51 -5.21
N LEU A 75 0.32 3.22 -5.10
CA LEU A 75 -0.66 4.26 -4.80
C LEU A 75 -0.53 4.77 -3.35
N PHE A 76 -0.19 3.91 -2.38
CA PHE A 76 0.11 4.34 -1.02
C PHE A 76 1.35 5.23 -0.96
N PHE A 77 2.44 4.90 -1.66
CA PHE A 77 3.61 5.76 -1.76
C PHE A 77 3.27 7.09 -2.45
N THR A 78 2.48 7.06 -3.53
CA THR A 78 2.02 8.26 -4.22
C THR A 78 1.20 9.17 -3.31
N ILE A 79 0.23 8.62 -2.57
CA ILE A 79 -0.55 9.38 -1.58
C ILE A 79 0.35 9.94 -0.47
N SER A 80 1.30 9.14 0.02
CA SER A 80 2.24 9.56 1.07
C SER A 80 3.12 10.71 0.62
N GLY A 81 3.68 10.64 -0.58
CA GLY A 81 4.48 11.69 -1.20
C GLY A 81 3.66 12.96 -1.46
N PHE A 82 2.43 12.80 -1.96
CA PHE A 82 1.49 13.90 -2.18
C PHE A 82 1.22 14.68 -0.89
N LEU A 83 0.89 13.99 0.20
CA LEU A 83 0.60 14.61 1.48
C LEU A 83 1.84 15.22 2.13
N PHE A 84 3.00 14.58 1.97
CA PHE A 84 4.25 15.02 2.54
C PHE A 84 4.79 16.27 1.83
N LEU A 85 5.05 16.17 0.53
CA LEU A 85 5.72 17.23 -0.24
C LEU A 85 4.84 18.45 -0.49
N ARG A 86 3.55 18.35 -0.24
CA ARG A 86 2.63 19.48 -0.27
C ARG A 86 2.92 20.52 0.84
N LYS A 87 3.36 20.08 2.02
CA LYS A 87 3.49 20.92 3.22
C LYS A 87 4.91 21.04 3.72
N PHE A 88 5.83 20.22 3.20
CA PHE A 88 7.16 20.13 3.75
C PHE A 88 8.07 21.21 3.17
N GLU A 89 8.72 21.95 4.06
CA GLU A 89 9.80 22.89 3.73
C GLU A 89 11.11 22.33 4.27
N LEU A 90 12.18 22.42 3.45
CA LEU A 90 13.48 21.89 3.82
C LEU A 90 14.17 22.82 4.81
N SER A 91 14.13 22.45 6.10
CA SER A 91 14.95 23.00 7.16
C SER A 91 15.32 21.90 8.15
N LEU A 92 16.44 22.03 8.85
CA LEU A 92 16.87 21.03 9.86
C LEU A 92 15.82 20.83 10.95
N ALA A 93 15.20 21.90 11.41
CA ALA A 93 14.15 21.85 12.42
C ALA A 93 12.89 21.12 11.90
N ALA A 94 12.45 21.43 10.68
CA ALA A 94 11.31 20.75 10.06
C ALA A 94 11.61 19.27 9.82
N TYR A 95 12.81 18.94 9.38
CA TYR A 95 13.25 17.55 9.17
C TYR A 95 13.29 16.76 10.47
N GLY A 96 13.96 17.29 11.53
CA GLY A 96 13.99 16.64 12.84
C GLY A 96 12.59 16.45 13.45
N GLY A 97 11.72 17.46 13.33
CA GLY A 97 10.33 17.38 13.76
C GLY A 97 9.53 16.34 12.97
N MET A 98 9.79 16.19 11.68
CA MET A 98 9.18 15.16 10.83
C MET A 98 9.66 13.76 11.24
N LEU A 99 10.96 13.54 11.38
CA LEU A 99 11.52 12.25 11.79
C LEU A 99 10.96 11.80 13.14
N ARG A 100 10.88 12.70 14.14
CA ARG A 100 10.25 12.39 15.42
C ARG A 100 8.79 11.92 15.27
N LYS A 101 8.01 12.58 14.39
CA LYS A 101 6.62 12.18 14.12
C LYS A 101 6.56 10.81 13.46
N LYS A 102 7.45 10.53 12.50
CA LYS A 102 7.49 9.25 11.77
C LYS A 102 8.01 8.12 12.66
N PHE A 103 8.95 8.40 13.54
CA PHE A 103 9.39 7.46 14.59
C PHE A 103 8.18 6.96 15.40
N VAL A 104 7.37 7.86 15.93
CA VAL A 104 6.20 7.47 16.73
C VAL A 104 5.13 6.79 15.88
N SER A 105 4.85 7.31 14.68
CA SER A 105 3.68 6.87 13.89
C SER A 105 3.94 5.68 12.97
N LEU A 106 5.19 5.33 12.69
CA LEU A 106 5.54 4.23 11.80
C LEU A 106 6.50 3.23 12.45
N LEU A 107 7.62 3.70 13.06
CA LEU A 107 8.63 2.81 13.59
C LEU A 107 8.17 2.07 14.85
N ILE A 108 7.46 2.74 15.78
CA ILE A 108 6.91 2.07 16.96
C ILE A 108 5.93 0.95 16.56
N PRO A 109 4.89 1.18 15.74
CA PRO A 109 4.04 0.11 15.24
C PRO A 109 4.81 -0.99 14.50
N TYR A 110 5.76 -0.63 13.66
CA TYR A 110 6.61 -1.58 12.94
C TYR A 110 7.33 -2.55 13.90
N VAL A 111 8.01 -2.01 14.90
CA VAL A 111 8.74 -2.82 15.90
C VAL A 111 7.77 -3.66 16.73
N LEU A 112 6.66 -3.09 17.18
CA LEU A 112 5.68 -3.80 18.00
C LEU A 112 5.08 -5.02 17.30
N PHE A 113 4.66 -4.87 16.03
CA PHE A 113 4.03 -5.96 15.30
C PHE A 113 5.04 -7.02 14.82
N ASN A 114 6.31 -6.65 14.58
CA ASN A 114 7.37 -7.63 14.37
C ASN A 114 7.72 -8.36 15.67
N ALA A 115 7.88 -7.64 16.79
CA ALA A 115 8.17 -8.25 18.10
C ALA A 115 7.03 -9.16 18.57
N TRP A 116 5.77 -8.76 18.36
CA TRP A 116 4.61 -9.61 18.62
C TRP A 116 4.71 -10.94 17.87
N LEU A 117 5.10 -10.92 16.61
CA LEU A 117 5.21 -12.13 15.81
C LEU A 117 6.42 -12.99 16.24
N VAL A 118 7.54 -12.39 16.67
CA VAL A 118 8.65 -13.10 17.30
C VAL A 118 8.18 -13.87 18.54
N LEU A 119 7.42 -13.21 19.42
CA LEU A 119 6.86 -13.86 20.61
C LEU A 119 5.88 -14.97 20.25
N TRP A 120 5.07 -14.77 19.23
CA TRP A 120 4.17 -15.81 18.71
C TRP A 120 4.96 -17.06 18.30
N PHE A 121 5.99 -16.92 17.48
CA PHE A 121 6.81 -18.06 17.03
C PHE A 121 7.54 -18.75 18.17
N TYR A 122 7.98 -17.98 19.15
CA TYR A 122 8.66 -18.53 20.32
C TYR A 122 7.72 -19.40 21.19
N PHE A 123 6.51 -18.92 21.47
CA PHE A 123 5.58 -19.59 22.38
C PHE A 123 4.65 -20.58 21.71
N VAL A 124 4.22 -20.33 20.50
CA VAL A 124 3.18 -21.10 19.78
C VAL A 124 3.78 -22.02 18.72
N GLY A 125 4.99 -21.71 18.25
CA GLY A 125 5.68 -22.50 17.22
C GLY A 125 5.50 -21.95 15.81
N SER A 126 5.38 -22.84 14.81
CA SER A 126 5.35 -22.48 13.41
C SER A 126 3.98 -21.98 12.95
N ILE A 127 3.98 -21.03 12.00
CA ILE A 127 2.86 -20.74 11.12
C ILE A 127 3.27 -21.23 9.73
N GLU A 128 2.51 -22.16 9.17
CA GLU A 128 2.87 -22.93 7.97
C GLU A 128 3.39 -22.08 6.80
N VAL A 129 2.80 -20.90 6.59
CA VAL A 129 3.17 -20.00 5.49
C VAL A 129 4.26 -19.00 5.84
N MET A 130 4.48 -18.74 7.14
CA MET A 130 5.42 -17.70 7.60
C MET A 130 6.75 -18.27 8.12
N GLY A 131 6.85 -19.59 8.28
CA GLY A 131 8.06 -20.26 8.74
C GLY A 131 7.98 -20.76 10.19
N SER A 132 9.12 -21.06 10.75
CA SER A 132 9.28 -21.61 12.11
C SER A 132 10.28 -20.79 12.91
N TRP A 133 10.30 -21.01 14.24
CA TRP A 133 11.30 -20.40 15.12
C TRP A 133 12.73 -20.69 14.66
N ASN A 134 13.01 -21.92 14.27
CA ASN A 134 14.36 -22.31 13.80
C ASN A 134 14.77 -21.55 12.55
N PHE A 135 13.85 -21.33 11.60
CA PHE A 135 14.10 -20.54 10.40
C PHE A 135 14.43 -19.08 10.75
N ILE A 136 13.69 -18.48 11.69
CA ILE A 136 13.92 -17.09 12.11
C ILE A 136 15.29 -16.95 12.79
N VAL A 137 15.65 -17.90 13.64
CA VAL A 137 16.93 -17.89 14.35
C VAL A 137 18.09 -18.10 13.37
N SER A 138 17.95 -19.00 12.39
CA SER A 138 18.99 -19.26 11.38
C SER A 138 19.26 -18.06 10.47
N GLU A 139 18.25 -17.26 10.16
CA GLU A 139 18.36 -16.02 9.36
C GLU A 139 18.85 -14.81 10.20
N GLY A 140 18.97 -14.98 11.52
CA GLY A 140 19.32 -13.92 12.45
C GLY A 140 18.10 -13.11 12.93
N LEU A 141 17.75 -13.32 14.20
CA LEU A 141 16.56 -12.72 14.83
C LEU A 141 16.49 -11.19 14.66
N PHE A 142 17.59 -10.49 14.87
CA PHE A 142 17.66 -9.03 14.72
C PHE A 142 17.49 -8.60 13.27
N THR A 143 18.16 -9.27 12.35
CA THR A 143 18.10 -9.01 10.90
C THR A 143 16.68 -9.20 10.38
N LYS A 144 16.02 -10.30 10.77
CA LYS A 144 14.62 -10.58 10.40
C LYS A 144 13.63 -9.62 11.04
N THR A 145 13.79 -9.29 12.33
CA THR A 145 12.89 -8.37 13.02
C THR A 145 12.93 -6.97 12.42
N LEU A 146 14.10 -6.50 12.02
CA LEU A 146 14.27 -5.19 11.40
C LEU A 146 14.15 -5.22 9.87
N GLY A 147 14.15 -6.41 9.26
CA GLY A 147 14.09 -6.55 7.80
C GLY A 147 15.34 -6.01 7.09
N LEU A 148 16.53 -6.16 7.69
CA LEU A 148 17.79 -5.69 7.12
C LEU A 148 18.29 -6.65 6.06
N GLY A 149 18.26 -6.24 4.79
CA GLY A 149 18.68 -7.09 3.66
C GLY A 149 17.71 -8.23 3.31
N THR A 150 16.66 -8.43 4.10
CA THR A 150 15.62 -9.45 3.89
C THR A 150 14.24 -8.86 4.17
N ALA A 151 13.17 -9.60 3.87
CA ALA A 151 11.84 -9.22 4.35
C ALA A 151 11.78 -9.32 5.89
N PRO A 152 11.06 -8.42 6.58
CA PRO A 152 10.85 -8.50 8.02
C PRO A 152 10.10 -9.78 8.38
N ILE A 153 10.11 -10.15 9.66
CA ILE A 153 9.43 -11.36 10.16
C ILE A 153 7.92 -11.29 9.88
N ASN A 154 7.31 -10.15 10.14
CA ASN A 154 5.97 -9.82 9.63
C ASN A 154 6.15 -9.25 8.22
N TYR A 155 6.25 -10.15 7.25
CA TYR A 155 6.73 -9.78 5.93
C TYR A 155 5.93 -8.66 5.25
N PRO A 156 4.59 -8.50 5.38
CA PRO A 156 3.89 -7.37 4.77
C PRO A 156 4.34 -6.00 5.27
N LEU A 157 5.01 -5.94 6.42
CA LEU A 157 5.51 -4.67 6.96
C LEU A 157 6.76 -4.14 6.23
N TRP A 158 7.26 -4.85 5.20
CA TRP A 158 8.30 -4.33 4.33
C TRP A 158 7.95 -2.96 3.76
N PHE A 159 6.68 -2.73 3.38
CA PHE A 159 6.19 -1.43 2.93
C PHE A 159 6.41 -0.31 3.97
N LEU A 160 6.19 -0.60 5.26
CA LEU A 160 6.36 0.38 6.33
C LEU A 160 7.85 0.72 6.54
N ARG A 161 8.73 -0.29 6.46
CA ARG A 161 10.19 -0.11 6.48
C ARG A 161 10.64 0.78 5.32
N ASP A 162 10.21 0.48 4.12
CA ASP A 162 10.61 1.20 2.91
C ASP A 162 10.09 2.63 2.93
N LEU A 163 8.88 2.85 3.43
CA LEU A 163 8.34 4.18 3.66
C LEU A 163 9.16 4.98 4.69
N LEU A 164 9.68 4.33 5.75
CA LEU A 164 10.61 4.96 6.70
C LEU A 164 11.92 5.35 6.02
N VAL A 165 12.47 4.49 5.16
CA VAL A 165 13.67 4.78 4.36
C VAL A 165 13.45 5.98 3.44
N VAL A 166 12.31 6.05 2.76
CA VAL A 166 11.95 7.19 1.90
C VAL A 166 11.86 8.49 2.71
N PHE A 167 11.28 8.45 3.92
CA PHE A 167 11.27 9.63 4.79
C PHE A 167 12.67 10.01 5.30
N LEU A 168 13.51 9.04 5.60
CA LEU A 168 14.90 9.27 6.00
C LEU A 168 15.69 9.93 4.86
N LEU A 169 15.52 9.49 3.63
CA LEU A 169 16.19 10.03 2.44
C LEU A 169 15.46 11.22 1.81
N SER A 170 14.34 11.67 2.41
CA SER A 170 13.56 12.78 1.87
C SER A 170 14.34 14.09 1.64
N PRO A 171 15.41 14.46 2.39
CA PRO A 171 16.21 15.64 2.07
C PRO A 171 16.84 15.59 0.68
N VAL A 172 17.31 14.40 0.26
CA VAL A 172 17.89 14.20 -1.08
C VAL A 172 16.81 14.38 -2.15
N LEU A 173 15.63 13.77 -1.94
CA LEU A 173 14.49 13.95 -2.85
C LEU A 173 14.07 15.41 -2.98
N LEU A 174 14.10 16.16 -1.86
CA LEU A 174 13.72 17.58 -1.82
C LEU A 174 14.72 18.48 -2.53
N LEU A 175 16.00 18.14 -2.54
CA LEU A 175 17.00 18.86 -3.36
C LEU A 175 16.65 18.76 -4.84
N PHE A 176 16.41 17.55 -5.36
CA PHE A 176 15.95 17.37 -6.74
C PHE A 176 14.63 18.09 -7.00
N PHE A 177 13.73 18.04 -6.03
CA PHE A 177 12.42 18.68 -6.14
C PHE A 177 12.49 20.20 -6.23
N LYS A 178 13.48 20.80 -5.58
CA LYS A 178 13.70 22.24 -5.57
C LYS A 178 14.42 22.72 -6.85
N GLU A 179 15.51 22.04 -7.21
CA GLU A 179 16.41 22.50 -8.28
C GLU A 179 15.98 22.01 -9.68
N ALA A 180 15.53 20.77 -9.79
CA ALA A 180 15.21 20.15 -11.08
C ALA A 180 14.11 19.08 -10.96
N PRO A 181 12.86 19.46 -10.63
CA PRO A 181 11.80 18.50 -10.30
C PRO A 181 11.47 17.52 -11.43
N GLY A 182 11.52 17.95 -12.68
CA GLY A 182 11.32 17.07 -13.84
C GLY A 182 12.46 16.09 -14.04
N VAL A 183 13.70 16.53 -13.83
CA VAL A 183 14.88 15.64 -13.92
C VAL A 183 14.79 14.55 -12.85
N GLY A 184 14.47 14.91 -11.59
CA GLY A 184 14.28 13.94 -10.52
C GLY A 184 13.20 12.90 -10.85
N LEU A 185 12.07 13.33 -11.42
CA LEU A 185 10.99 12.43 -11.82
C LEU A 185 11.45 11.46 -12.94
N ILE A 186 12.10 11.97 -13.98
CA ILE A 186 12.57 11.16 -15.10
C ILE A 186 13.66 10.19 -14.62
N THR A 187 14.62 10.66 -13.81
CA THR A 187 15.68 9.79 -13.27
C THR A 187 15.11 8.62 -12.47
N LEU A 188 14.20 8.89 -11.53
CA LEU A 188 13.58 7.84 -10.74
C LEU A 188 12.70 6.92 -11.59
N PHE A 189 12.01 7.45 -12.61
CA PHE A 189 11.28 6.64 -13.57
C PHE A 189 12.19 5.69 -14.35
N VAL A 190 13.32 6.21 -14.89
CA VAL A 190 14.28 5.38 -15.64
C VAL A 190 14.91 4.31 -14.76
N LEU A 191 15.26 4.64 -13.51
CA LEU A 191 15.77 3.66 -12.54
C LEU A 191 14.73 2.58 -12.23
N TRP A 192 13.47 2.95 -12.05
CA TRP A 192 12.40 2.00 -11.82
C TRP A 192 12.03 1.19 -13.07
N ALA A 193 11.99 1.83 -14.25
CA ALA A 193 11.66 1.17 -15.53
C ALA A 193 12.79 0.29 -16.06
N GLY A 194 14.04 0.63 -15.74
CA GLY A 194 15.23 -0.06 -16.20
C GLY A 194 15.53 -1.36 -15.44
N VAL A 195 16.76 -1.83 -15.61
CA VAL A 195 17.27 -3.01 -14.90
C VAL A 195 17.43 -2.65 -13.42
N ASN A 196 16.88 -3.46 -12.56
CA ASN A 196 16.94 -3.28 -11.13
C ASN A 196 18.26 -3.85 -10.58
N PRO A 197 19.32 -3.06 -10.34
CA PRO A 197 20.61 -3.58 -9.86
C PRO A 197 20.57 -3.96 -8.36
N LEU A 198 19.49 -3.60 -7.64
CA LEU A 198 19.31 -3.96 -6.24
C LEU A 198 18.29 -5.09 -6.12
N PRO A 199 18.54 -6.09 -5.27
CA PRO A 199 17.67 -7.27 -5.13
C PRO A 199 16.29 -7.00 -4.55
N TYR A 200 16.01 -5.78 -4.07
CA TYR A 200 14.72 -5.34 -3.55
C TYR A 200 14.33 -3.98 -4.12
N THR A 201 13.08 -3.87 -4.53
CA THR A 201 12.49 -2.87 -5.44
C THR A 201 12.33 -1.44 -4.90
N TYR A 202 13.30 -0.91 -4.15
CA TYR A 202 13.23 0.44 -3.60
C TYR A 202 12.98 1.55 -4.63
N TYR A 203 13.42 1.36 -5.88
CA TYR A 203 13.26 2.39 -6.91
C TYR A 203 11.80 2.72 -7.23
N GLY A 204 10.92 1.71 -7.21
CA GLY A 204 9.49 1.91 -7.43
C GLY A 204 8.85 2.75 -6.32
N ASP A 205 9.28 2.55 -5.09
CA ASP A 205 8.77 3.25 -3.92
C ASP A 205 9.22 4.72 -3.93
N PHE A 206 10.48 4.98 -4.24
CA PHE A 206 11.01 6.33 -4.40
C PHE A 206 10.34 7.06 -5.57
N PHE A 207 10.18 6.39 -6.71
CA PHE A 207 9.49 6.96 -7.86
C PHE A 207 8.04 7.30 -7.54
N ALA A 208 7.27 6.37 -6.97
CA ALA A 208 5.87 6.59 -6.64
C ALA A 208 5.69 7.70 -5.60
N PHE A 209 6.55 7.74 -4.58
CA PHE A 209 6.53 8.82 -3.58
C PHE A 209 6.87 10.19 -4.21
N TYR A 210 7.89 10.25 -5.05
CA TYR A 210 8.28 11.46 -5.74
C TYR A 210 7.20 11.93 -6.73
N LEU A 211 6.59 11.01 -7.47
CA LEU A 211 5.44 11.26 -8.34
C LEU A 211 4.29 11.92 -7.56
N GLY A 212 3.97 11.38 -6.39
CA GLY A 212 2.96 11.97 -5.50
C GLY A 212 3.26 13.41 -5.13
N GLY A 213 4.50 13.70 -4.75
CA GLY A 213 4.97 15.05 -4.48
C GLY A 213 4.90 15.96 -5.69
N TYR A 214 5.29 15.45 -6.86
CA TYR A 214 5.19 16.17 -8.12
C TYR A 214 3.74 16.56 -8.42
N LEU A 215 2.81 15.62 -8.30
CA LEU A 215 1.38 15.86 -8.47
C LEU A 215 0.83 16.91 -7.46
N ALA A 216 1.35 16.94 -6.24
CA ALA A 216 0.96 17.93 -5.24
C ALA A 216 1.30 19.38 -5.64
N ARG A 217 2.32 19.56 -6.45
CA ARG A 217 2.82 20.86 -6.91
C ARG A 217 2.36 21.22 -8.33
N THR A 218 1.83 20.27 -9.08
CA THR A 218 1.26 20.52 -10.42
C THR A 218 -0.11 21.16 -10.31
N ARG A 219 -0.57 21.79 -11.40
CA ARG A 219 -1.92 22.34 -11.50
C ARG A 219 -2.97 21.32 -11.98
N LEU A 220 -2.65 20.03 -11.94
CA LEU A 220 -3.59 19.00 -12.35
C LEU A 220 -4.86 19.06 -11.47
N PRO A 221 -6.05 19.09 -12.09
CA PRO A 221 -7.29 19.05 -11.36
C PRO A 221 -7.47 17.66 -10.74
N LEU A 222 -7.37 17.58 -9.42
CA LEU A 222 -7.60 16.35 -8.66
C LEU A 222 -9.07 16.17 -8.30
N GLU A 223 -9.86 17.24 -8.43
CA GLU A 223 -11.30 17.24 -8.21
C GLU A 223 -12.04 16.82 -9.47
N GLY A 224 -13.18 16.15 -9.29
CA GLY A 224 -14.00 15.69 -10.40
C GLY A 224 -13.40 14.53 -11.20
N VAL A 225 -13.94 14.29 -12.38
CA VAL A 225 -13.50 13.25 -13.33
C VAL A 225 -13.28 13.86 -14.71
N SER A 226 -12.03 13.91 -15.14
CA SER A 226 -11.62 14.40 -16.44
C SER A 226 -11.66 13.29 -17.52
N TRP A 227 -11.63 13.70 -18.80
CA TRP A 227 -11.59 12.75 -19.92
C TRP A 227 -10.36 11.84 -19.89
N TRP A 228 -9.18 12.37 -19.53
CA TRP A 228 -7.94 11.60 -19.45
C TRP A 228 -7.98 10.53 -18.34
N GLN A 229 -8.71 10.78 -17.23
CA GLN A 229 -8.93 9.78 -16.19
C GLN A 229 -9.84 8.65 -16.70
N ARG A 230 -10.82 8.96 -17.54
CA ARG A 230 -11.68 7.95 -18.19
C ARG A 230 -10.86 7.10 -19.16
N ALA A 231 -10.09 7.74 -20.03
CA ALA A 231 -9.22 7.06 -21.00
C ALA A 231 -8.17 6.19 -20.28
N GLY A 232 -7.47 6.72 -19.28
CA GLY A 232 -6.49 5.97 -18.48
C GLY A 232 -7.10 4.77 -17.75
N SER A 233 -8.33 4.92 -17.23
CA SER A 233 -9.03 3.79 -16.60
C SER A 233 -9.44 2.71 -17.59
N LEU A 234 -9.87 3.08 -18.79
CA LEU A 234 -10.17 2.12 -19.86
C LEU A 234 -8.90 1.40 -20.31
N LEU A 235 -7.81 2.15 -20.51
CA LEU A 235 -6.52 1.57 -20.87
C LEU A 235 -5.99 0.62 -19.79
N PHE A 236 -6.20 0.91 -18.50
CA PHE A 236 -5.88 -0.01 -17.41
C PHE A 236 -6.58 -1.36 -17.58
N VAL A 237 -7.89 -1.34 -17.84
CA VAL A 237 -8.67 -2.59 -18.04
C VAL A 237 -8.20 -3.35 -19.28
N ILE A 238 -8.00 -2.64 -20.40
CA ILE A 238 -7.52 -3.25 -21.65
C ILE A 238 -6.13 -3.86 -21.44
N LEU A 239 -5.20 -3.12 -20.83
CA LEU A 239 -3.83 -3.59 -20.64
C LEU A 239 -3.75 -4.73 -19.62
N THR A 240 -4.60 -4.73 -18.58
CA THR A 240 -4.76 -5.88 -17.69
C THR A 240 -5.21 -7.12 -18.49
N ALA A 241 -6.21 -6.98 -19.35
CA ALA A 241 -6.63 -8.09 -20.20
C ALA A 241 -5.51 -8.58 -21.12
N VAL A 242 -4.76 -7.67 -21.75
CA VAL A 242 -3.60 -8.03 -22.61
C VAL A 242 -2.54 -8.79 -21.80
N LEU A 243 -2.26 -8.37 -20.57
CA LEU A 243 -1.28 -9.03 -19.70
C LEU A 243 -1.74 -10.42 -19.24
N VAL A 244 -3.02 -10.57 -18.90
CA VAL A 244 -3.60 -11.88 -18.53
C VAL A 244 -3.55 -12.86 -19.70
N TRP A 245 -3.84 -12.40 -20.91
CA TRP A 245 -3.82 -13.23 -22.14
C TRP A 245 -2.53 -13.06 -22.97
N HIS A 246 -1.41 -12.68 -22.34
CA HIS A 246 -0.15 -12.43 -23.05
C HIS A 246 0.35 -13.64 -23.89
N GLN A 247 0.19 -14.87 -23.39
CA GLN A 247 0.62 -16.08 -24.10
C GLN A 247 -0.20 -16.33 -25.36
N PRO A 248 -1.55 -16.39 -25.32
CA PRO A 248 -2.36 -16.50 -26.54
C PRO A 248 -2.16 -15.36 -27.54
N LEU A 249 -1.79 -14.17 -27.05
CA LEU A 249 -1.47 -13.00 -27.90
C LEU A 249 -0.04 -13.02 -28.46
N GLY A 250 0.77 -14.05 -28.16
CA GLY A 250 2.14 -14.17 -28.65
C GLY A 250 3.14 -13.22 -28.00
N ILE A 251 2.80 -12.61 -26.86
CA ILE A 251 3.70 -11.71 -26.11
C ILE A 251 4.56 -12.56 -25.18
N THR A 252 5.64 -13.12 -25.71
CA THR A 252 6.53 -14.03 -24.98
C THR A 252 7.78 -13.35 -24.39
N ASP A 253 8.17 -12.19 -24.93
CA ASP A 253 9.33 -11.43 -24.45
C ASP A 253 9.07 -10.87 -23.05
N GLU A 254 9.93 -11.24 -22.11
CA GLU A 254 9.82 -10.83 -20.70
C GLU A 254 10.03 -9.33 -20.50
N SER A 255 10.91 -8.72 -21.28
CA SER A 255 11.19 -7.28 -21.22
C SER A 255 9.95 -6.48 -21.66
N VAL A 256 9.30 -6.92 -22.74
CA VAL A 256 8.04 -6.32 -23.22
C VAL A 256 6.95 -6.46 -22.16
N ARG A 257 6.77 -7.67 -21.59
CA ARG A 257 5.78 -7.89 -20.51
C ARG A 257 6.03 -7.00 -19.30
N ASN A 258 7.29 -6.86 -18.89
CA ASN A 258 7.67 -6.02 -17.76
C ASN A 258 7.36 -4.52 -18.03
N VAL A 259 7.62 -4.01 -19.22
CA VAL A 259 7.25 -2.64 -19.61
C VAL A 259 5.74 -2.46 -19.59
N LEU A 260 4.97 -3.40 -20.19
CA LEU A 260 3.52 -3.36 -20.18
C LEU A 260 2.96 -3.41 -18.75
N PHE A 261 3.52 -4.26 -17.88
CA PHE A 261 3.14 -4.33 -16.47
C PHE A 261 3.38 -3.00 -15.72
N LYS A 262 4.53 -2.36 -15.93
CA LYS A 262 4.83 -1.05 -15.34
C LYS A 262 3.89 0.05 -15.86
N CYS A 263 3.57 0.03 -17.15
CA CYS A 263 2.55 0.92 -17.72
C CYS A 263 1.17 0.65 -17.06
N ASN A 264 0.83 -0.62 -16.88
CA ASN A 264 -0.42 -1.01 -16.21
C ASN A 264 -0.49 -0.50 -14.77
N LEU A 265 0.60 -0.56 -14.00
CA LEU A 265 0.65 0.01 -12.66
C LEU A 265 0.37 1.52 -12.65
N LEU A 266 0.95 2.29 -13.56
CA LEU A 266 0.71 3.72 -13.66
C LEU A 266 -0.75 4.04 -14.04
N LEU A 267 -1.32 3.30 -14.97
CA LEU A 267 -2.74 3.41 -15.35
C LEU A 267 -3.65 3.00 -14.19
N GLY A 268 -3.22 2.03 -13.38
CA GLY A 268 -3.91 1.61 -12.16
C GLY A 268 -4.01 2.73 -11.11
N LEU A 269 -2.97 3.58 -10.96
CA LEU A 269 -3.07 4.76 -10.09
C LEU A 269 -4.22 5.68 -10.53
N VAL A 270 -4.35 5.89 -11.85
CA VAL A 270 -5.42 6.72 -12.43
C VAL A 270 -6.79 6.05 -12.24
N PHE A 271 -6.86 4.74 -12.46
CA PHE A 271 -8.07 3.94 -12.30
C PHE A 271 -8.63 4.05 -10.87
N PHE A 272 -7.82 3.74 -9.86
CA PHE A 272 -8.27 3.79 -8.46
C PHE A 272 -8.58 5.22 -8.01
N TRP A 273 -7.80 6.20 -8.47
CA TRP A 273 -8.13 7.61 -8.23
C TRP A 273 -9.49 7.98 -8.80
N ARG A 274 -9.80 7.56 -10.03
CA ARG A 274 -11.11 7.81 -10.65
C ARG A 274 -12.22 7.06 -9.92
N MET A 275 -12.01 5.78 -9.57
CA MET A 275 -13.00 4.98 -8.83
C MET A 275 -13.39 5.62 -7.50
N SER A 276 -12.43 6.23 -6.80
CA SER A 276 -12.70 6.96 -5.55
C SER A 276 -13.57 8.21 -5.73
N ALA A 277 -13.78 8.71 -6.96
CA ALA A 277 -14.63 9.86 -7.23
C ALA A 277 -16.12 9.51 -7.32
N PHE A 278 -16.49 8.24 -7.54
CA PHE A 278 -17.89 7.85 -7.57
C PHE A 278 -18.56 8.08 -6.21
N ARG A 279 -19.75 8.67 -6.19
CA ARG A 279 -20.49 9.02 -4.97
C ARG A 279 -20.70 7.81 -4.05
N ILE A 280 -21.03 6.66 -4.63
CA ILE A 280 -21.24 5.41 -3.88
C ILE A 280 -19.98 4.95 -3.13
N VAL A 281 -18.80 5.32 -3.60
CA VAL A 281 -17.49 5.03 -2.98
C VAL A 281 -17.10 6.19 -2.06
N ARG A 282 -17.04 7.42 -2.62
CA ARG A 282 -16.54 8.62 -1.95
C ARG A 282 -17.32 9.00 -0.70
N ASP A 283 -18.65 8.89 -0.76
CA ASP A 283 -19.54 9.33 0.32
C ASP A 283 -20.10 8.13 1.14
N ASN A 284 -19.50 6.95 0.98
CA ASN A 284 -19.92 5.74 1.69
C ASN A 284 -19.55 5.82 3.18
N PHE A 285 -20.56 5.87 4.04
CA PHE A 285 -20.39 5.98 5.49
C PHE A 285 -19.59 4.80 6.08
N LEU A 286 -19.86 3.56 5.62
CA LEU A 286 -19.18 2.37 6.13
C LEU A 286 -17.68 2.39 5.77
N LEU A 287 -17.34 2.73 4.53
CA LEU A 287 -15.95 2.84 4.11
C LEU A 287 -15.19 3.90 4.91
N HIS A 288 -15.78 5.07 5.16
CA HIS A 288 -15.17 6.10 6.02
C HIS A 288 -15.00 5.62 7.46
N ARG A 289 -15.97 4.89 7.99
CA ARG A 289 -15.86 4.32 9.33
C ARG A 289 -14.75 3.27 9.41
N MET A 290 -14.64 2.40 8.42
CA MET A 290 -13.57 1.40 8.32
C MET A 290 -12.20 2.05 8.09
N ALA A 291 -12.13 3.11 7.29
CA ALA A 291 -10.89 3.82 6.99
C ALA A 291 -10.15 4.36 8.23
N ARG A 292 -10.88 4.68 9.30
CA ARG A 292 -10.27 5.12 10.58
C ARG A 292 -9.36 4.07 11.21
N HIS A 293 -9.64 2.79 10.97
CA HIS A 293 -8.90 1.66 11.52
C HIS A 293 -8.05 0.93 10.47
N SER A 294 -7.98 1.46 9.25
CA SER A 294 -7.31 0.82 8.12
C SER A 294 -5.84 0.50 8.41
N PHE A 295 -5.15 1.37 9.16
CA PHE A 295 -3.75 1.13 9.51
C PHE A 295 -3.58 -0.03 10.50
N PHE A 296 -4.50 -0.19 11.47
CA PHE A 296 -4.49 -1.35 12.36
C PHE A 296 -4.75 -2.65 11.58
N VAL A 297 -5.73 -2.64 10.65
CA VAL A 297 -6.00 -3.79 9.77
C VAL A 297 -4.75 -4.15 8.99
N TYR A 298 -4.05 -3.17 8.42
CA TYR A 298 -2.79 -3.39 7.72
C TYR A 298 -1.71 -4.03 8.61
N LEU A 299 -1.54 -3.55 9.84
CA LEU A 299 -0.51 -4.05 10.76
C LEU A 299 -0.76 -5.49 11.22
N ALA A 300 -2.04 -5.87 11.37
CA ALA A 300 -2.46 -7.12 12.00
C ALA A 300 -2.96 -8.20 11.02
N HIS A 301 -3.11 -7.90 9.72
CA HIS A 301 -3.72 -8.86 8.80
C HIS A 301 -2.90 -10.15 8.65
N GLU A 302 -1.58 -10.08 8.69
CA GLU A 302 -0.74 -11.25 8.90
C GLU A 302 -0.21 -11.26 10.35
N PRO A 303 -0.31 -12.37 11.05
CA PRO A 303 -0.64 -13.74 10.64
C PRO A 303 -2.15 -14.08 10.64
N THR A 304 -3.04 -13.11 10.87
CA THR A 304 -4.48 -13.38 11.04
C THR A 304 -5.09 -14.11 9.84
N VAL A 305 -4.77 -13.69 8.60
CA VAL A 305 -5.24 -14.36 7.37
C VAL A 305 -4.79 -15.81 7.33
N SER A 306 -3.50 -16.06 7.56
CA SER A 306 -2.93 -17.39 7.53
C SER A 306 -3.55 -18.32 8.56
N ILE A 307 -3.72 -17.85 9.80
CA ILE A 307 -4.34 -18.63 10.88
C ILE A 307 -5.82 -18.92 10.55
N PHE A 308 -6.55 -17.89 10.12
CA PHE A 308 -7.97 -18.02 9.80
C PHE A 308 -8.20 -19.03 8.68
N GLN A 309 -7.43 -18.95 7.61
CA GLN A 309 -7.52 -19.88 6.48
C GLN A 309 -7.16 -21.31 6.87
N THR A 310 -6.12 -21.52 7.70
CA THR A 310 -5.78 -22.85 8.21
C THR A 310 -6.94 -23.45 9.02
N ARG A 311 -7.58 -22.67 9.88
CA ARG A 311 -8.74 -23.12 10.66
C ARG A 311 -9.96 -23.36 9.80
N LEU A 312 -10.21 -22.51 8.80
CA LEU A 312 -11.32 -22.69 7.89
C LEU A 312 -11.16 -23.95 7.03
N LEU A 313 -9.94 -24.25 6.54
CA LEU A 313 -9.66 -25.48 5.77
C LEU A 313 -9.82 -26.76 6.60
N ALA A 314 -9.68 -26.71 7.90
CA ALA A 314 -9.94 -27.84 8.77
C ALA A 314 -11.43 -28.28 8.78
N VAL A 315 -12.34 -27.35 8.49
CA VAL A 315 -13.79 -27.59 8.50
C VAL A 315 -14.43 -27.52 7.12
N TRP A 316 -13.79 -26.84 6.16
CA TRP A 316 -14.29 -26.69 4.79
C TRP A 316 -13.12 -26.72 3.80
N ARG A 317 -13.02 -27.82 3.02
CA ARG A 317 -12.04 -27.97 1.95
C ARG A 317 -12.73 -27.71 0.60
N PRO A 318 -12.43 -26.61 -0.08
CA PRO A 318 -13.00 -26.32 -1.40
C PRO A 318 -12.53 -27.34 -2.45
N VAL A 319 -13.46 -27.91 -3.21
CA VAL A 319 -13.20 -28.98 -4.19
C VAL A 319 -13.39 -28.52 -5.64
N ASP A 320 -14.06 -27.40 -5.88
CA ASP A 320 -14.32 -26.84 -7.20
C ASP A 320 -14.05 -25.33 -7.25
N ASP A 321 -14.07 -24.77 -8.45
CA ASP A 321 -13.79 -23.34 -8.69
C ASP A 321 -14.67 -22.41 -7.88
N LEU A 322 -15.97 -22.69 -7.81
CA LEU A 322 -16.91 -21.82 -7.09
C LEU A 322 -16.60 -21.79 -5.60
N GLN A 323 -16.30 -22.94 -5.02
CA GLN A 323 -15.94 -23.07 -3.61
C GLN A 323 -14.58 -22.41 -3.32
N GLN A 324 -13.59 -22.54 -4.23
CA GLN A 324 -12.28 -21.90 -4.10
C GLN A 324 -12.41 -20.37 -4.18
N ILE A 325 -13.19 -19.84 -5.12
CA ILE A 325 -13.51 -18.42 -5.22
C ILE A 325 -14.25 -17.93 -3.96
N ALA A 326 -15.25 -18.69 -3.49
CA ALA A 326 -15.96 -18.37 -2.28
C ALA A 326 -15.04 -18.37 -1.05
N PHE A 327 -14.16 -19.38 -0.93
CA PHE A 327 -13.17 -19.46 0.15
C PHE A 327 -12.24 -18.23 0.16
N TYR A 328 -11.72 -17.83 -1.01
CA TYR A 328 -10.88 -16.64 -1.14
C TYR A 328 -11.58 -15.38 -0.62
N TRP A 329 -12.79 -15.10 -1.11
CA TRP A 329 -13.52 -13.90 -0.73
C TRP A 329 -14.00 -13.94 0.73
N ILE A 330 -14.56 -15.06 1.19
CA ILE A 330 -15.05 -15.21 2.55
C ILE A 330 -13.91 -15.06 3.55
N SER A 331 -12.77 -15.75 3.32
CA SER A 331 -11.65 -15.68 4.25
C SER A 331 -11.06 -14.27 4.32
N GLY A 332 -10.84 -13.61 3.19
CA GLY A 332 -10.28 -12.26 3.16
C GLY A 332 -11.20 -11.22 3.78
N LEU A 333 -12.49 -11.21 3.39
CA LEU A 333 -13.46 -10.27 3.91
C LEU A 333 -13.76 -10.48 5.41
N ALA A 334 -13.84 -11.75 5.86
CA ALA A 334 -14.02 -12.07 7.26
C ALA A 334 -12.87 -11.53 8.12
N VAL A 335 -11.62 -11.66 7.66
CA VAL A 335 -10.46 -11.12 8.36
C VAL A 335 -10.48 -9.59 8.41
N ILE A 336 -10.83 -8.92 7.30
CA ILE A 336 -10.96 -7.45 7.27
C ILE A 336 -12.00 -6.98 8.30
N VAL A 337 -13.18 -7.59 8.31
CA VAL A 337 -14.26 -7.24 9.23
C VAL A 337 -13.87 -7.56 10.67
N PHE A 338 -13.29 -8.73 10.92
CA PHE A 338 -12.82 -9.13 12.25
C PHE A 338 -11.81 -8.12 12.80
N LEU A 339 -10.76 -7.82 12.06
CA LEU A 339 -9.72 -6.88 12.50
C LEU A 339 -10.27 -5.46 12.68
N TRP A 340 -11.22 -5.04 11.85
CA TRP A 340 -11.91 -3.78 12.03
C TRP A 340 -12.70 -3.74 13.35
N ILE A 341 -13.45 -4.82 13.68
CA ILE A 341 -14.17 -4.91 14.95
C ILE A 341 -13.19 -4.89 16.13
N VAL A 342 -12.11 -5.65 16.07
CA VAL A 342 -11.06 -5.66 17.09
C VAL A 342 -10.46 -4.27 17.28
N ALA A 343 -10.14 -3.58 16.19
CA ALA A 343 -9.62 -2.21 16.25
C ALA A 343 -10.60 -1.22 16.89
N GLU A 344 -11.88 -1.29 16.51
CA GLU A 344 -12.95 -0.46 17.10
C GLU A 344 -13.07 -0.74 18.59
N LEU A 345 -13.06 -2.03 19.00
CA LEU A 345 -13.15 -2.44 20.40
C LEU A 345 -11.95 -1.93 21.22
N ILE A 346 -10.71 -2.20 20.76
CA ILE A 346 -9.50 -1.74 21.47
C ILE A 346 -9.48 -0.22 21.55
N SER A 347 -9.87 0.49 20.49
CA SER A 347 -9.91 1.95 20.48
C SER A 347 -10.86 2.55 21.52
N ARG A 348 -11.91 1.82 21.91
CA ARG A 348 -12.89 2.24 22.93
C ARG A 348 -12.48 1.83 24.33
N VAL A 349 -12.06 0.57 24.50
CA VAL A 349 -11.76 0.00 25.83
C VAL A 349 -10.39 0.42 26.33
N ALA A 350 -9.39 0.45 25.43
CA ALA A 350 -7.99 0.76 25.75
C ALA A 350 -7.40 1.78 24.76
N PRO A 351 -7.90 3.03 24.71
CA PRO A 351 -7.50 4.02 23.70
C PRO A 351 -6.01 4.37 23.75
N ALA A 352 -5.38 4.27 24.93
CA ALA A 352 -3.95 4.50 25.07
C ALA A 352 -3.12 3.38 24.40
N LEU A 353 -3.53 2.12 24.57
CA LEU A 353 -2.91 0.97 23.91
C LEU A 353 -3.09 1.08 22.38
N TYR A 354 -4.30 1.37 21.93
CA TYR A 354 -4.59 1.57 20.50
C TYR A 354 -3.70 2.67 19.90
N ALA A 355 -3.53 3.78 20.60
CA ALA A 355 -2.68 4.87 20.16
C ALA A 355 -1.21 4.45 20.01
N VAL A 356 -0.68 3.64 20.92
CA VAL A 356 0.68 3.09 20.81
C VAL A 356 0.78 2.10 19.65
N MET A 357 -0.17 1.16 19.53
CA MET A 357 -0.19 0.16 18.47
C MET A 357 -0.26 0.77 17.06
N THR A 358 -0.94 1.90 16.91
CA THR A 358 -1.13 2.57 15.62
C THR A 358 -0.29 3.83 15.43
N GLY A 359 0.53 4.20 16.43
CA GLY A 359 1.30 5.44 16.39
C GLY A 359 0.41 6.69 16.29
N SER A 360 -0.88 6.57 16.59
CA SER A 360 -1.83 7.67 16.55
C SER A 360 -1.70 8.55 17.79
N ARG A 361 -1.93 9.85 17.63
CA ARG A 361 -2.05 10.74 18.78
C ARG A 361 -3.35 10.43 19.51
N ARG A 362 -3.34 10.45 20.86
CA ARG A 362 -4.58 10.45 21.64
C ARG A 362 -5.50 11.52 21.06
N PRO A 363 -6.77 11.24 20.76
CA PRO A 363 -7.72 12.32 20.48
C PRO A 363 -7.63 13.28 21.65
N SER A 364 -7.36 14.56 21.38
CA SER A 364 -7.50 15.58 22.43
C SER A 364 -8.93 15.43 22.93
N LYS A 365 -9.12 15.30 24.23
CA LYS A 365 -10.45 15.46 24.82
C LYS A 365 -10.93 16.81 24.30
N SER A 366 -11.87 16.82 23.36
CA SER A 366 -12.59 18.03 23.00
C SER A 366 -13.19 18.51 24.33
N GLY A 367 -12.70 19.64 24.82
CA GLY A 367 -13.30 20.28 25.98
C GLY A 367 -14.78 20.47 25.67
N ASN A 368 -15.64 19.79 26.41
CA ASN A 368 -17.00 20.21 26.59
C ASN A 368 -16.91 21.57 27.28
N GLY A 369 -17.08 22.61 26.53
CA GLY A 369 -17.41 23.94 26.95
C GLY A 369 -18.66 24.35 26.24
#